data_acf69af2e718e3cf3d1c7cd52e20b089
#
_entry.id   acf69af2e718e3cf3d1c7cd52e20b089
#
_cell.length_a   1.000
_cell.length_b   1.000
_cell.length_c   1.000
_cell.angle_alpha   90.00
_cell.angle_beta   90.00
_cell.angle_gamma   90.00
#
_symmetry.space_group_name_H-M   'P 1'
#
loop_
_entity.id
_entity.type
_entity.pdbx_description
1 polymer ?
#
loop_
_entity_poly.entity_id
_entity_poly.type
_entity_poly.pdbx_seq_one_letter_code
_entity_poly.pdbx_strand_id
1 'polypeptide(L)'
;MTYASLAVQLLLALGWTVYVIFLPKLAAQAGLAKEWVPWLLLADQAIFAAMDWTLGTMADRMAGAMARLANAIALVTLVSCGAFLLLPLVAPMGSPALLIAATVIWSATSSALRAPPLVLIGRHVPGPSQPWAAGLFMMGMGIAGAIAPYLTVSLRNADPRWPFALSAIALAVAAMTMTRAVRANPTPAPPSASQGADPLAGQPLVPFLLAVALLGLGFQIHFALNAAPNFLRFATPADLENLMPVFWIGFNLLILPASL
;
A
#
# COMPACT_ATOMS: atom_id res chain seq x y z
N MET A 1 6.33 17.21 -1.97
CA MET A 1 5.40 16.30 -1.28
C MET A 1 4.87 15.21 -2.21
N THR A 2 4.28 15.54 -3.34
CA THR A 2 3.62 14.60 -4.27
C THR A 2 4.53 13.46 -4.77
N TYR A 3 5.76 13.75 -5.20
CA TYR A 3 6.72 12.72 -5.60
C TYR A 3 7.19 11.84 -4.42
N ALA A 4 7.26 12.42 -3.21
CA ALA A 4 7.57 11.63 -2.02
C ALA A 4 6.44 10.65 -1.67
N SER A 5 5.19 11.05 -1.89
CA SER A 5 4.02 10.16 -1.70
C SER A 5 4.01 9.02 -2.72
N LEU A 6 4.37 9.29 -4.00
CA LEU A 6 4.58 8.27 -5.03
C LEU A 6 5.65 7.27 -4.57
N ALA A 7 6.81 7.77 -4.12
CA ALA A 7 7.92 6.92 -3.68
C ALA A 7 7.51 6.04 -2.48
N VAL A 8 6.79 6.60 -1.50
CA VAL A 8 6.26 5.85 -0.37
C VAL A 8 5.33 4.74 -0.82
N GLN A 9 4.37 5.04 -1.71
CA GLN A 9 3.42 4.05 -2.20
C GLN A 9 4.10 2.96 -3.04
N LEU A 10 5.05 3.34 -3.91
CA LEU A 10 5.86 2.41 -4.68
C LEU A 10 6.61 1.43 -3.77
N LEU A 11 7.35 1.97 -2.79
CA LEU A 11 8.17 1.16 -1.90
C LEU A 11 7.35 0.30 -0.94
N LEU A 12 6.18 0.80 -0.50
CA LEU A 12 5.25 0.02 0.29
C LEU A 12 4.69 -1.16 -0.52
N ALA A 13 4.28 -0.92 -1.76
CA ALA A 13 3.77 -1.97 -2.65
C ALA A 13 4.85 -2.98 -3.04
N LEU A 14 6.10 -2.55 -3.26
CA LEU A 14 7.24 -3.46 -3.46
C LEU A 14 7.54 -4.27 -2.20
N GLY A 15 7.47 -3.67 -1.01
CA GLY A 15 7.59 -4.38 0.25
C GLY A 15 6.52 -5.47 0.41
N TRP A 16 5.26 -5.16 0.07
CA TRP A 16 4.19 -6.16 0.00
C TRP A 16 4.52 -7.29 -0.98
N THR A 17 5.03 -6.96 -2.16
CA THR A 17 5.46 -7.96 -3.16
C THR A 17 6.54 -8.88 -2.58
N VAL A 18 7.57 -8.32 -1.93
CA VAL A 18 8.63 -9.09 -1.26
C VAL A 18 8.04 -10.03 -0.21
N TYR A 19 7.14 -9.52 0.65
CA TYR A 19 6.46 -10.33 1.65
C TYR A 19 5.71 -11.51 1.02
N VAL A 20 4.89 -11.27 0.00
CA VAL A 20 4.10 -12.32 -0.68
C VAL A 20 4.99 -13.39 -1.31
N ILE A 21 6.09 -12.99 -1.94
CA ILE A 21 7.07 -13.92 -2.56
C ILE A 21 7.66 -14.86 -1.51
N PHE A 22 8.04 -14.35 -0.36
CA PHE A 22 8.73 -15.13 0.66
C PHE A 22 7.80 -15.76 1.71
N LEU A 23 6.56 -15.33 1.81
CA LEU A 23 5.61 -15.83 2.83
C LEU A 23 5.52 -17.35 2.89
N PRO A 24 5.42 -18.12 1.76
CA PRO A 24 5.38 -19.58 1.82
C PRO A 24 6.63 -20.20 2.48
N LYS A 25 7.81 -19.62 2.20
CA LYS A 25 9.09 -20.05 2.77
C LYS A 25 9.16 -19.73 4.27
N LEU A 26 8.78 -18.52 4.66
CA LEU A 26 8.77 -18.08 6.05
C LEU A 26 7.75 -18.87 6.88
N ALA A 27 6.56 -19.13 6.35
CA ALA A 27 5.54 -19.94 6.99
C ALA A 27 6.04 -21.37 7.25
N ALA A 28 6.66 -22.00 6.25
CA ALA A 28 7.24 -23.33 6.40
C ALA A 28 8.37 -23.35 7.45
N GLN A 29 9.26 -22.35 7.48
CA GLN A 29 10.30 -22.21 8.48
C GLN A 29 9.75 -22.02 9.90
N ALA A 30 8.61 -21.34 10.04
CA ALA A 30 7.93 -21.15 11.30
C ALA A 30 7.10 -22.36 11.75
N GLY A 31 7.04 -23.43 10.93
CA GLY A 31 6.27 -24.63 11.25
C GLY A 31 4.78 -24.56 10.87
N LEU A 32 4.40 -23.60 10.01
CA LEU A 32 3.03 -23.51 9.47
C LEU A 32 2.90 -24.37 8.22
N ALA A 33 1.80 -25.12 8.14
CA ALA A 33 1.45 -25.87 6.93
C ALA A 33 1.12 -24.91 5.76
N LYS A 34 1.40 -25.34 4.52
CA LYS A 34 1.25 -24.51 3.30
C LYS A 34 -0.17 -23.99 3.12
N GLU A 35 -1.15 -24.72 3.59
CA GLU A 35 -2.59 -24.40 3.54
C GLU A 35 -2.94 -23.14 4.32
N TRP A 36 -2.10 -22.72 5.28
CA TRP A 36 -2.29 -21.49 6.05
C TRP A 36 -1.90 -20.22 5.30
N VAL A 37 -1.07 -20.32 4.26
CA VAL A 37 -0.58 -19.14 3.52
C VAL A 37 -1.71 -18.29 2.93
N PRO A 38 -2.73 -18.85 2.24
CA PRO A 38 -3.87 -18.04 1.77
C PRO A 38 -4.65 -17.37 2.90
N TRP A 39 -4.79 -18.06 4.05
CA TRP A 39 -5.49 -17.51 5.21
C TRP A 39 -4.74 -16.37 5.87
N LEU A 40 -3.40 -16.43 5.91
CA LEU A 40 -2.57 -15.32 6.38
C LEU A 40 -2.75 -14.09 5.46
N LEU A 41 -2.70 -14.29 4.15
CA LEU A 41 -2.92 -13.20 3.18
C LEU A 41 -4.33 -12.61 3.30
N LEU A 42 -5.34 -13.44 3.54
CA LEU A 42 -6.71 -12.95 3.75
C LEU A 42 -6.82 -12.16 5.06
N ALA A 43 -6.21 -12.64 6.13
CA ALA A 43 -6.17 -11.95 7.42
C ALA A 43 -5.47 -10.59 7.29
N ASP A 44 -4.36 -10.50 6.54
CA ASP A 44 -3.67 -9.25 6.26
C ASP A 44 -4.60 -8.25 5.55
N GLN A 45 -5.38 -8.69 4.55
CA GLN A 45 -6.32 -7.80 3.86
C GLN A 45 -7.42 -7.29 4.80
N ALA A 46 -7.91 -8.12 5.70
CA ALA A 46 -8.89 -7.72 6.71
C ALA A 46 -8.29 -6.69 7.70
N ILE A 47 -7.05 -6.93 8.15
CA ILE A 47 -6.31 -5.99 9.01
C ILE A 47 -6.09 -4.67 8.27
N PHE A 48 -5.65 -4.71 7.01
CA PHE A 48 -5.47 -3.50 6.20
C PHE A 48 -6.76 -2.71 6.09
N ALA A 49 -7.88 -3.33 5.75
CA ALA A 49 -9.17 -2.64 5.63
C ALA A 49 -9.59 -1.97 6.95
N ALA A 50 -9.49 -2.68 8.08
CA ALA A 50 -9.82 -2.17 9.40
C ALA A 50 -8.89 -1.02 9.82
N MET A 51 -7.58 -1.16 9.56
CA MET A 51 -6.59 -0.16 9.96
C MET A 51 -6.56 1.05 9.02
N ASP A 52 -6.82 0.89 7.72
CA ASP A 52 -6.97 2.01 6.80
C ASP A 52 -8.14 2.90 7.22
N TRP A 53 -9.27 2.30 7.64
CA TRP A 53 -10.40 3.04 8.19
C TRP A 53 -10.02 3.77 9.49
N THR A 54 -9.43 3.07 10.45
CA THR A 54 -9.09 3.65 11.77
C THR A 54 -8.02 4.71 11.66
N LEU A 55 -6.91 4.46 10.96
CA LEU A 55 -5.82 5.42 10.78
C LEU A 55 -6.21 6.58 9.87
N GLY A 56 -7.05 6.35 8.87
CA GLY A 56 -7.64 7.41 8.05
C GLY A 56 -8.47 8.37 8.88
N THR A 57 -9.41 7.86 9.69
CA THR A 57 -10.24 8.70 10.57
C THR A 57 -9.42 9.41 11.66
N MET A 58 -8.38 8.77 12.20
CA MET A 58 -7.45 9.42 13.12
C MET A 58 -6.66 10.54 12.43
N ALA A 59 -6.18 10.32 11.20
CA ALA A 59 -5.47 11.34 10.44
C ALA A 59 -6.37 12.54 10.13
N ASP A 60 -7.65 12.32 9.80
CA ASP A 60 -8.62 13.39 9.60
C ASP A 60 -8.81 14.24 10.87
N ARG A 61 -8.95 13.59 12.03
CA ARG A 61 -9.05 14.28 13.33
C ARG A 61 -7.79 15.05 13.70
N MET A 62 -6.62 14.57 13.27
CA MET A 62 -5.32 15.21 13.51
C MET A 62 -4.96 16.25 12.44
N ALA A 63 -5.78 16.43 11.41
CA ALA A 63 -5.48 17.31 10.28
C ALA A 63 -5.26 18.79 10.67
N GLY A 64 -5.78 19.24 11.83
CA GLY A 64 -5.45 20.56 12.41
C GLY A 64 -4.09 20.64 13.09
N ALA A 65 -3.35 19.53 13.23
CA ALA A 65 -2.07 19.43 13.91
C ALA A 65 -1.03 18.66 13.08
N MET A 66 -0.72 19.18 11.90
CA MET A 66 0.12 18.52 10.89
C MET A 66 1.46 18.00 11.41
N ALA A 67 2.13 18.74 12.30
CA ALA A 67 3.38 18.28 12.89
C ALA A 67 3.17 17.00 13.75
N ARG A 68 2.06 16.92 14.49
CA ARG A 68 1.72 15.72 15.26
C ARG A 68 1.38 14.53 14.35
N LEU A 69 0.63 14.78 13.29
CA LEU A 69 0.31 13.75 12.29
C LEU A 69 1.59 13.22 11.62
N ALA A 70 2.49 14.11 11.18
CA ALA A 70 3.76 13.72 10.59
C ALA A 70 4.63 12.91 11.57
N ASN A 71 4.65 13.28 12.86
CA ASN A 71 5.38 12.53 13.88
C ASN A 71 4.76 11.14 14.10
N ALA A 72 3.43 11.05 14.16
CA ALA A 72 2.73 9.78 14.31
C ALA A 72 3.01 8.84 13.12
N ILE A 73 2.91 9.35 11.88
CA ILE A 73 3.26 8.59 10.67
C ILE A 73 4.71 8.10 10.74
N ALA A 74 5.66 8.98 11.10
CA ALA A 74 7.06 8.62 11.20
C ALA A 74 7.30 7.49 12.23
N LEU A 75 6.72 7.62 13.43
CA LEU A 75 6.87 6.62 14.49
C LEU A 75 6.25 5.27 14.07
N VAL A 76 5.00 5.28 13.59
CA VAL A 76 4.32 4.06 13.18
C VAL A 76 5.04 3.40 12.01
N THR A 77 5.62 4.18 11.08
CA THR A 77 6.45 3.64 9.99
C THR A 77 7.69 2.94 10.51
N LEU A 78 8.38 3.51 11.50
CA LEU A 78 9.56 2.86 12.08
C LEU A 78 9.19 1.52 12.75
N VAL A 79 8.07 1.47 13.47
CA VAL A 79 7.55 0.23 14.05
C VAL A 79 7.22 -0.79 12.94
N SER A 80 6.57 -0.33 11.86
CA SER A 80 6.25 -1.16 10.71
C SER A 80 7.49 -1.75 10.05
N CYS A 81 8.49 -0.92 9.77
CA CYS A 81 9.77 -1.35 9.20
C CYS A 81 10.50 -2.33 10.14
N GLY A 82 10.47 -2.09 11.45
CA GLY A 82 11.03 -3.00 12.45
C GLY A 82 10.33 -4.35 12.44
N ALA A 83 8.99 -4.38 12.45
CA ALA A 83 8.21 -5.60 12.38
C ALA A 83 8.47 -6.36 11.05
N PHE A 84 8.59 -5.63 9.94
CA PHE A 84 8.92 -6.22 8.63
C PHE A 84 10.30 -6.89 8.63
N LEU A 85 11.31 -6.23 9.21
CA LEU A 85 12.66 -6.79 9.36
C LEU A 85 12.68 -8.03 10.27
N LEU A 86 11.78 -8.12 11.24
CA LEU A 86 11.71 -9.28 12.13
C LEU A 86 11.18 -10.53 11.42
N LEU A 87 10.34 -10.42 10.39
CA LEU A 87 9.73 -11.56 9.72
C LEU A 87 10.75 -12.66 9.30
N PRO A 88 11.82 -12.33 8.51
CA PRO A 88 12.81 -13.34 8.13
C PRO A 88 13.75 -13.76 9.27
N LEU A 89 13.72 -13.07 10.41
CA LEU A 89 14.53 -13.42 11.58
C LEU A 89 13.78 -14.35 12.55
N VAL A 90 12.46 -14.16 12.71
CA VAL A 90 11.64 -14.99 13.61
C VAL A 90 11.17 -16.28 12.96
N ALA A 91 11.01 -16.30 11.63
CA ALA A 91 10.56 -17.50 10.92
C ALA A 91 11.45 -18.74 11.20
N PRO A 92 12.79 -18.66 11.16
CA PRO A 92 13.66 -19.80 11.45
C PRO A 92 13.62 -20.27 12.91
N MET A 93 12.98 -19.50 13.83
CA MET A 93 12.83 -19.92 15.22
C MET A 93 11.79 -21.05 15.40
N GLY A 94 11.07 -21.41 14.33
CA GLY A 94 10.09 -22.50 14.35
C GLY A 94 8.85 -22.20 15.18
N SER A 95 8.50 -20.93 15.38
CA SER A 95 7.33 -20.52 16.17
C SER A 95 6.29 -19.86 15.27
N PRO A 96 5.16 -20.54 14.97
CA PRO A 96 4.04 -19.96 14.25
C PRO A 96 3.51 -18.67 14.90
N ALA A 97 3.43 -18.67 16.23
CA ALA A 97 2.90 -17.53 16.98
C ALA A 97 3.73 -16.26 16.81
N LEU A 98 5.07 -16.38 16.81
CA LEU A 98 5.96 -15.24 16.60
C LEU A 98 5.84 -14.70 15.18
N LEU A 99 5.77 -15.57 14.17
CA LEU A 99 5.59 -15.14 12.77
C LEU A 99 4.25 -14.41 12.59
N ILE A 100 3.16 -15.00 13.11
CA ILE A 100 1.82 -14.39 13.04
C ILE A 100 1.80 -13.04 13.76
N ALA A 101 2.36 -12.94 14.97
CA ALA A 101 2.40 -11.71 15.73
C ALA A 101 3.18 -10.61 14.98
N ALA A 102 4.35 -10.93 14.44
CA ALA A 102 5.15 -9.98 13.65
C ALA A 102 4.41 -9.54 12.38
N THR A 103 3.72 -10.46 11.69
CA THR A 103 2.88 -10.18 10.53
C THR A 103 1.73 -9.23 10.89
N VAL A 104 0.99 -9.51 11.95
CA VAL A 104 -0.13 -8.67 12.41
C VAL A 104 0.36 -7.25 12.76
N ILE A 105 1.48 -7.14 13.49
CA ILE A 105 2.06 -5.82 13.84
C ILE A 105 2.45 -5.08 12.56
N TRP A 106 3.13 -5.74 11.63
CA TRP A 106 3.50 -5.13 10.36
C TRP A 106 2.28 -4.70 9.54
N SER A 107 1.32 -5.58 9.33
CA SER A 107 0.11 -5.29 8.55
C SER A 107 -0.68 -4.13 9.15
N ALA A 108 -0.88 -4.13 10.48
CA ALA A 108 -1.58 -3.05 11.17
C ALA A 108 -0.86 -1.69 11.05
N THR A 109 0.45 -1.67 11.24
CA THR A 109 1.23 -0.43 11.26
C THR A 109 1.54 0.10 9.85
N SER A 110 1.65 -0.76 8.83
CA SER A 110 1.90 -0.35 7.45
C SER A 110 0.76 0.50 6.86
N SER A 111 -0.46 0.36 7.36
CA SER A 111 -1.62 1.19 6.98
C SER A 111 -1.41 2.69 7.25
N ALA A 112 -0.49 3.07 8.14
CA ALA A 112 -0.10 4.47 8.34
C ALA A 112 0.55 5.12 7.10
N LEU A 113 1.00 4.31 6.13
CA LEU A 113 1.57 4.77 4.86
C LEU A 113 0.58 4.65 3.69
N ARG A 114 -0.66 4.25 3.92
CA ARG A 114 -1.70 4.11 2.91
C ARG A 114 -2.74 5.22 3.01
N ALA A 115 -3.55 5.24 4.05
CA ALA A 115 -4.61 6.23 4.22
C ALA A 115 -4.10 7.64 4.63
N PRO A 116 -3.24 7.83 5.63
CA PRO A 116 -2.78 9.15 6.05
C PRO A 116 -2.09 9.99 4.96
N PRO A 117 -1.28 9.45 4.03
CA PRO A 117 -0.73 10.23 2.92
C PRO A 117 -1.80 10.84 2.01
N LEU A 118 -2.93 10.18 1.81
CA LEU A 118 -4.04 10.74 1.04
C LEU A 118 -4.70 11.92 1.76
N VAL A 119 -4.83 11.86 3.09
CA VAL A 119 -5.27 13.00 3.90
C VAL A 119 -4.28 14.17 3.76
N LEU A 120 -2.98 13.90 3.76
CA LEU A 120 -1.96 14.93 3.54
C LEU A 120 -2.06 15.56 2.14
N ILE A 121 -2.31 14.76 1.09
CA ILE A 121 -2.56 15.28 -0.27
C ILE A 121 -3.78 16.20 -0.27
N GLY A 122 -4.90 15.74 0.29
CA GLY A 122 -6.13 16.53 0.37
C GLY A 122 -5.99 17.87 1.10
N ARG A 123 -5.02 17.98 2.03
CA ARG A 123 -4.79 19.20 2.82
C ARG A 123 -3.71 20.12 2.25
N HIS A 124 -2.69 19.59 1.57
CA HIS A 124 -1.56 20.38 1.09
C HIS A 124 -1.63 20.72 -0.40
N VAL A 125 -2.42 19.99 -1.18
CA VAL A 125 -2.52 20.18 -2.61
C VAL A 125 -3.78 20.96 -2.94
N PRO A 126 -3.72 22.04 -3.74
CA PRO A 126 -4.89 22.77 -4.19
C PRO A 126 -5.91 21.85 -4.88
N GLY A 127 -7.20 22.11 -4.67
CA GLY A 127 -8.30 21.29 -5.18
C GLY A 127 -8.15 20.85 -6.64
N PRO A 128 -7.90 21.77 -7.59
CA PRO A 128 -7.72 21.41 -9.01
C PRO A 128 -6.56 20.45 -9.29
N SER A 129 -5.54 20.42 -8.42
CA SER A 129 -4.35 19.54 -8.57
C SER A 129 -4.44 18.26 -7.75
N GLN A 130 -5.49 18.07 -6.97
CA GLN A 130 -5.65 16.86 -6.14
C GLN A 130 -5.79 15.57 -6.97
N PRO A 131 -6.56 15.54 -8.09
CA PRO A 131 -6.62 14.34 -8.93
C PRO A 131 -5.25 13.92 -9.46
N TRP A 132 -4.45 14.88 -9.92
CA TRP A 132 -3.06 14.63 -10.36
C TRP A 132 -2.19 14.05 -9.24
N ALA A 133 -2.26 14.63 -8.04
CA ALA A 133 -1.49 14.17 -6.90
C ALA A 133 -1.91 12.75 -6.45
N ALA A 134 -3.21 12.46 -6.46
CA ALA A 134 -3.75 11.13 -6.19
C ALA A 134 -3.35 10.14 -7.30
N GLY A 135 -3.38 10.56 -8.57
CA GLY A 135 -2.90 9.78 -9.72
C GLY A 135 -1.44 9.39 -9.58
N LEU A 136 -0.56 10.33 -9.18
CA LEU A 136 0.84 10.04 -8.90
C LEU A 136 1.02 9.05 -7.73
N PHE A 137 0.23 9.18 -6.67
CA PHE A 137 0.25 8.24 -5.56
C PHE A 137 -0.13 6.83 -6.03
N MET A 138 -1.22 6.68 -6.79
CA MET A 138 -1.67 5.40 -7.34
C MET A 138 -0.69 4.81 -8.36
N MET A 139 0.00 5.65 -9.13
CA MET A 139 1.04 5.21 -10.07
C MET A 139 2.17 4.45 -9.37
N GLY A 140 2.48 4.79 -8.11
CA GLY A 140 3.45 4.02 -7.32
C GLY A 140 3.06 2.54 -7.18
N MET A 141 1.77 2.27 -6.92
CA MET A 141 1.24 0.91 -6.87
C MET A 141 1.29 0.23 -8.26
N GLY A 142 0.93 0.95 -9.31
CA GLY A 142 0.95 0.43 -10.67
C GLY A 142 2.37 0.06 -11.14
N ILE A 143 3.38 0.88 -10.82
CA ILE A 143 4.78 0.57 -11.12
C ILE A 143 5.22 -0.68 -10.36
N ALA A 144 4.89 -0.80 -9.07
CA ALA A 144 5.18 -2.00 -8.28
C ALA A 144 4.53 -3.24 -8.89
N GLY A 145 3.26 -3.14 -9.33
CA GLY A 145 2.55 -4.22 -10.01
C GLY A 145 3.22 -4.66 -11.32
N ALA A 146 3.75 -3.70 -12.11
CA ALA A 146 4.49 -4.01 -13.32
C ALA A 146 5.84 -4.70 -13.05
N ILE A 147 6.49 -4.37 -11.93
CA ILE A 147 7.80 -4.94 -11.55
C ILE A 147 7.63 -6.30 -10.84
N ALA A 148 6.51 -6.54 -10.16
CA ALA A 148 6.29 -7.70 -9.28
C ALA A 148 6.59 -9.06 -9.93
N PRO A 149 6.19 -9.38 -11.19
CA PRO A 149 6.51 -10.65 -11.83
C PRO A 149 8.03 -10.87 -11.97
N TYR A 150 8.77 -9.83 -12.36
CA TYR A 150 10.23 -9.91 -12.51
C TYR A 150 10.94 -10.08 -11.18
N LEU A 151 10.43 -9.43 -10.10
CA LEU A 151 10.94 -9.66 -8.75
C LEU A 151 10.70 -11.08 -8.28
N THR A 152 9.55 -11.67 -8.60
CA THR A 152 9.23 -13.05 -8.24
C THR A 152 10.24 -14.03 -8.81
N VAL A 153 10.64 -13.84 -10.05
CA VAL A 153 11.68 -14.67 -10.70
C VAL A 153 13.06 -14.42 -10.08
N SER A 154 13.44 -13.15 -9.98
CA SER A 154 14.78 -12.76 -9.52
C SER A 154 15.05 -13.12 -8.05
N LEU A 155 14.01 -13.06 -7.21
CA LEU A 155 14.14 -13.30 -5.77
C LEU A 155 13.85 -14.75 -5.35
N ARG A 156 13.46 -15.62 -6.28
CA ARG A 156 13.03 -17.00 -5.98
C ARG A 156 14.03 -17.77 -5.09
N ASN A 157 15.32 -17.61 -5.36
CA ASN A 157 16.40 -18.31 -4.67
C ASN A 157 17.20 -17.41 -3.70
N ALA A 158 16.77 -16.17 -3.50
CA ALA A 158 17.47 -15.23 -2.65
C ALA A 158 17.27 -15.54 -1.16
N ASP A 159 18.22 -15.09 -0.33
CA ASP A 159 18.03 -15.04 1.12
C ASP A 159 17.01 -13.92 1.43
N PRO A 160 15.89 -14.23 2.11
CA PRO A 160 14.85 -13.24 2.41
C PRO A 160 15.35 -12.05 3.21
N ARG A 161 16.40 -12.19 4.01
CA ARG A 161 16.92 -11.10 4.86
C ARG A 161 17.28 -9.86 4.07
N TRP A 162 17.90 -10.02 2.90
CA TRP A 162 18.33 -8.87 2.09
C TRP A 162 17.18 -8.11 1.44
N PRO A 163 16.22 -8.74 0.72
CA PRO A 163 15.06 -8.02 0.18
C PRO A 163 14.22 -7.33 1.25
N PHE A 164 14.04 -7.97 2.41
CA PHE A 164 13.33 -7.36 3.54
C PHE A 164 14.08 -6.14 4.09
N ALA A 165 15.39 -6.24 4.28
CA ALA A 165 16.21 -5.13 4.78
C ALA A 165 16.21 -3.94 3.81
N LEU A 166 16.44 -4.20 2.52
CA LEU A 166 16.46 -3.14 1.50
C LEU A 166 15.10 -2.44 1.40
N SER A 167 14.00 -3.21 1.37
CA SER A 167 12.65 -2.65 1.33
C SER A 167 12.33 -1.81 2.57
N ALA A 168 12.67 -2.29 3.77
CA ALA A 168 12.43 -1.57 5.01
C ALA A 168 13.22 -0.26 5.08
N ILE A 169 14.52 -0.28 4.73
CA ILE A 169 15.38 0.90 4.74
C ILE A 169 14.89 1.92 3.72
N ALA A 170 14.63 1.49 2.47
CA ALA A 170 14.15 2.38 1.42
C ALA A 170 12.80 3.04 1.79
N LEU A 171 11.87 2.25 2.33
CA LEU A 171 10.57 2.74 2.78
C LEU A 171 10.72 3.73 3.95
N ALA A 172 11.55 3.43 4.95
CA ALA A 172 11.82 4.31 6.07
C ALA A 172 12.40 5.66 5.59
N VAL A 173 13.38 5.65 4.69
CA VAL A 173 13.97 6.85 4.11
C VAL A 173 12.93 7.68 3.36
N ALA A 174 12.11 7.05 2.50
CA ALA A 174 11.07 7.75 1.75
C ALA A 174 10.01 8.36 2.68
N ALA A 175 9.55 7.62 3.69
CA ALA A 175 8.57 8.11 4.66
C ALA A 175 9.14 9.25 5.53
N MET A 176 10.40 9.16 5.95
CA MET A 176 11.07 10.26 6.69
C MET A 176 11.22 11.50 5.81
N THR A 177 11.53 11.34 4.53
CA THR A 177 11.61 12.45 3.57
C THR A 177 10.24 13.11 3.39
N MET A 178 9.18 12.32 3.23
CA MET A 178 7.81 12.82 3.15
C MET A 178 7.41 13.59 4.41
N THR A 179 7.64 13.02 5.59
CA THR A 179 7.27 13.65 6.87
C THR A 179 8.07 14.92 7.17
N ARG A 180 9.34 14.96 6.75
CA ARG A 180 10.17 16.19 6.82
C ARG A 180 9.61 17.28 5.90
N ALA A 181 9.21 16.92 4.67
CA ALA A 181 8.61 17.87 3.73
C ALA A 181 7.31 18.48 4.28
N VAL A 182 6.48 17.67 4.95
CA VAL A 182 5.25 18.13 5.62
C VAL A 182 5.57 19.12 6.76
N ARG A 183 6.58 18.83 7.56
CA ARG A 183 6.99 19.71 8.67
C ARG A 183 7.60 21.04 8.20
N ALA A 184 8.36 20.99 7.11
CA ALA A 184 9.00 22.19 6.54
C ALA A 184 7.99 23.15 5.89
N ASN A 185 6.84 22.65 5.48
CA ASN A 185 5.77 23.43 4.84
C ASN A 185 4.46 23.24 5.62
N PRO A 186 4.33 23.83 6.82
CA PRO A 186 3.09 23.75 7.57
C PRO A 186 2.00 24.43 6.75
N THR A 187 0.93 23.71 6.48
CA THR A 187 -0.24 24.26 5.75
C THR A 187 -0.82 25.38 6.61
N PRO A 188 -1.15 26.54 6.01
CA PRO A 188 -1.97 27.52 6.69
C PRO A 188 -3.23 26.84 7.23
N ALA A 189 -3.67 27.18 8.43
CA ALA A 189 -4.94 26.69 8.95
C ALA A 189 -5.99 26.86 7.84
N PRO A 190 -6.79 25.82 7.54
CA PRO A 190 -7.84 25.99 6.54
C PRO A 190 -8.65 27.22 6.95
N PRO A 191 -9.02 28.10 5.99
CA PRO A 191 -9.93 29.18 6.32
C PRO A 191 -11.07 28.55 7.10
N SER A 192 -11.36 29.11 8.29
CA SER A 192 -12.41 28.60 9.18
C SER A 192 -13.59 28.29 8.29
N ALA A 193 -13.97 27.01 8.24
CA ALA A 193 -15.05 26.59 7.34
C ALA A 193 -16.17 27.58 7.64
N SER A 194 -16.40 28.47 6.69
CA SER A 194 -17.61 29.30 6.71
C SER A 194 -18.70 28.30 7.03
N GLN A 195 -19.50 28.53 8.06
CA GLN A 195 -20.62 27.70 8.50
C GLN A 195 -21.69 27.65 7.38
N GLY A 196 -21.29 27.34 6.18
CA GLY A 196 -22.08 27.14 5.00
C GLY A 196 -22.15 25.65 4.74
N ALA A 197 -23.36 25.18 4.59
CA ALA A 197 -23.83 23.85 4.26
C ALA A 197 -22.74 22.83 3.89
N ASP A 198 -22.72 21.71 4.60
CA ASP A 198 -21.90 20.54 4.26
C ASP A 198 -21.99 20.31 2.73
N PRO A 199 -20.88 20.46 1.96
CA PRO A 199 -20.92 20.29 0.50
C PRO A 199 -21.42 18.91 0.07
N LEU A 200 -21.42 17.95 1.00
CA LEU A 200 -21.95 16.58 0.81
C LEU A 200 -23.39 16.44 1.30
N ALA A 201 -23.97 17.46 1.94
CA ALA A 201 -25.36 17.40 2.36
C ALA A 201 -26.28 17.33 1.12
N GLY A 202 -26.93 16.19 0.94
CA GLY A 202 -27.81 15.92 -0.20
C GLY A 202 -27.18 15.20 -1.39
N GLN A 203 -25.87 14.89 -1.36
CA GLN A 203 -25.26 14.05 -2.40
C GLN A 203 -25.48 12.56 -2.09
N PRO A 204 -25.68 11.71 -3.11
CA PRO A 204 -25.89 10.26 -2.94
C PRO A 204 -24.55 9.54 -2.66
N LEU A 205 -23.92 9.85 -1.52
CA LEU A 205 -22.63 9.32 -1.13
C LEU A 205 -22.65 7.78 -1.03
N VAL A 206 -23.69 7.21 -0.46
CA VAL A 206 -23.79 5.75 -0.30
C VAL A 206 -23.86 5.02 -1.64
N PRO A 207 -24.73 5.39 -2.60
CA PRO A 207 -24.70 4.81 -3.93
C PRO A 207 -23.37 4.98 -4.66
N PHE A 208 -22.71 6.13 -4.53
CA PHE A 208 -21.38 6.36 -5.10
C PHE A 208 -20.35 5.42 -4.51
N LEU A 209 -20.26 5.31 -3.18
CA LEU A 209 -19.31 4.41 -2.51
C LEU A 209 -19.60 2.95 -2.86
N LEU A 210 -20.87 2.55 -2.95
CA LEU A 210 -21.27 1.21 -3.37
C LEU A 210 -20.85 0.92 -4.81
N ALA A 211 -21.04 1.86 -5.72
CA ALA A 211 -20.62 1.72 -7.13
C ALA A 211 -19.10 1.55 -7.24
N VAL A 212 -18.32 2.37 -6.51
CA VAL A 212 -16.84 2.26 -6.48
C VAL A 212 -16.42 0.92 -5.86
N ALA A 213 -17.06 0.47 -4.79
CA ALA A 213 -16.77 -0.81 -4.16
C ALA A 213 -17.07 -1.99 -5.10
N LEU A 214 -18.20 -1.97 -5.79
CA LEU A 214 -18.56 -3.00 -6.78
C LEU A 214 -17.61 -3.01 -7.98
N LEU A 215 -17.21 -1.83 -8.47
CA LEU A 215 -16.20 -1.71 -9.53
C LEU A 215 -14.85 -2.29 -9.09
N GLY A 216 -14.39 -1.92 -7.89
CA GLY A 216 -13.15 -2.44 -7.32
C GLY A 216 -13.19 -3.95 -7.10
N LEU A 217 -14.32 -4.48 -6.61
CA LEU A 217 -14.52 -5.92 -6.46
C LEU A 217 -14.53 -6.64 -7.80
N GLY A 218 -15.24 -6.11 -8.80
CA GLY A 218 -15.25 -6.68 -10.16
C GLY A 218 -13.85 -6.71 -10.78
N PHE A 219 -13.10 -5.62 -10.63
CA PHE A 219 -11.70 -5.55 -11.04
C PHE A 219 -10.85 -6.63 -10.34
N GLN A 220 -10.97 -6.75 -9.02
CA GLN A 220 -10.18 -7.71 -8.24
C GLN A 220 -10.51 -9.15 -8.60
N ILE A 221 -11.79 -9.47 -8.80
CA ILE A 221 -12.22 -10.80 -9.26
C ILE A 221 -11.64 -11.10 -10.65
N HIS A 222 -11.75 -10.14 -11.58
CA HIS A 222 -11.19 -10.32 -12.93
C HIS A 222 -9.68 -10.56 -12.86
N PHE A 223 -8.94 -9.71 -12.14
CA PHE A 223 -7.49 -9.81 -12.06
C PHE A 223 -7.03 -11.09 -11.37
N ALA A 224 -7.67 -11.47 -10.25
CA ALA A 224 -7.26 -12.63 -9.46
C ALA A 224 -7.64 -13.97 -10.11
N LEU A 225 -8.81 -14.05 -10.76
CA LEU A 225 -9.36 -15.33 -11.24
C LEU A 225 -9.32 -15.48 -12.74
N ASN A 226 -9.46 -14.41 -13.51
CA ASN A 226 -9.64 -14.48 -14.95
C ASN A 226 -8.43 -14.04 -15.77
N ALA A 227 -7.56 -13.20 -15.25
CA ALA A 227 -6.45 -12.62 -16.03
C ALA A 227 -5.51 -13.71 -16.56
N ALA A 228 -4.94 -14.54 -15.70
CA ALA A 228 -4.03 -15.61 -16.12
C ALA A 228 -4.72 -16.65 -17.03
N PRO A 229 -5.90 -17.20 -16.72
CA PRO A 229 -6.62 -18.10 -17.65
C PRO A 229 -6.91 -17.47 -19.01
N ASN A 230 -7.23 -16.19 -19.07
CA ASN A 230 -7.47 -15.50 -20.34
C ASN A 230 -6.19 -15.36 -21.17
N PHE A 231 -5.07 -15.00 -20.55
CA PHE A 231 -3.78 -14.96 -21.25
C PHE A 231 -3.37 -16.34 -21.80
N LEU A 232 -3.59 -17.41 -21.03
CA LEU A 232 -3.26 -18.78 -21.43
C LEU A 232 -4.09 -19.31 -22.60
N ARG A 233 -5.16 -18.62 -23.05
CA ARG A 233 -5.87 -18.95 -24.30
C ARG A 233 -5.07 -18.56 -25.54
N PHE A 234 -4.14 -17.60 -25.42
CA PHE A 234 -3.43 -17.00 -26.55
C PHE A 234 -1.90 -17.10 -26.41
N ALA A 235 -1.40 -17.51 -25.24
CA ALA A 235 0.01 -17.52 -24.90
C ALA A 235 0.37 -18.76 -24.07
N THR A 236 1.64 -19.09 -24.02
CA THR A 236 2.16 -20.19 -23.21
C THR A 236 2.36 -19.78 -21.74
N PRO A 237 2.44 -20.73 -20.80
CA PRO A 237 2.75 -20.41 -19.39
C PRO A 237 4.07 -19.64 -19.21
N ALA A 238 5.06 -19.86 -20.10
CA ALA A 238 6.33 -19.14 -20.07
C ALA A 238 6.19 -17.65 -20.43
N ASP A 239 5.16 -17.28 -21.19
CA ASP A 239 4.92 -15.90 -21.60
C ASP A 239 4.20 -15.08 -20.51
N LEU A 240 3.60 -15.73 -19.51
CA LEU A 240 2.82 -15.03 -18.47
C LEU A 240 3.64 -13.99 -17.71
N GLU A 241 4.92 -14.25 -17.45
CA GLU A 241 5.80 -13.33 -16.76
C GLU A 241 5.94 -11.99 -17.49
N ASN A 242 5.87 -12.01 -18.82
CA ASN A 242 5.95 -10.83 -19.68
C ASN A 242 4.58 -10.20 -19.99
N LEU A 243 3.50 -11.00 -19.97
CA LEU A 243 2.16 -10.53 -20.28
C LEU A 243 1.44 -9.90 -19.08
N MET A 244 1.64 -10.43 -17.87
CA MET A 244 1.00 -9.90 -16.67
C MET A 244 1.37 -8.44 -16.38
N PRO A 245 2.62 -7.97 -16.61
CA PRO A 245 2.97 -6.56 -16.45
C PRO A 245 2.26 -5.61 -17.41
N VAL A 246 1.82 -6.07 -18.59
CA VAL A 246 1.22 -5.23 -19.63
C VAL A 246 0.01 -4.45 -19.12
N PHE A 247 -0.83 -5.09 -18.30
CA PHE A 247 -1.96 -4.41 -17.65
C PHE A 247 -1.50 -3.20 -16.82
N TRP A 248 -0.50 -3.41 -15.96
CA TRP A 248 0.01 -2.35 -15.08
C TRP A 248 0.77 -1.27 -15.84
N ILE A 249 1.43 -1.62 -16.96
CA ILE A 249 2.05 -0.65 -17.87
C ILE A 249 0.97 0.24 -18.49
N GLY A 250 -0.10 -0.36 -19.01
CA GLY A 250 -1.25 0.38 -19.54
C GLY A 250 -1.92 1.26 -18.49
N PHE A 251 -2.12 0.75 -17.28
CA PHE A 251 -2.63 1.52 -16.16
C PHE A 251 -1.77 2.77 -15.87
N ASN A 252 -0.45 2.61 -15.80
CA ASN A 252 0.47 3.71 -15.53
C ASN A 252 0.49 4.77 -16.65
N LEU A 253 0.34 4.35 -17.90
CA LEU A 253 0.27 5.27 -19.04
C LEU A 253 -1.00 6.11 -19.05
N LEU A 254 -2.10 5.57 -18.53
CA LEU A 254 -3.42 6.22 -18.58
C LEU A 254 -3.77 7.00 -17.31
N ILE A 255 -3.23 6.64 -16.14
CA ILE A 255 -3.66 7.23 -14.87
C ILE A 255 -3.42 8.74 -14.79
N LEU A 256 -2.29 9.23 -15.30
CA LEU A 256 -1.98 10.66 -15.28
C LEU A 256 -2.82 11.45 -16.29
N PRO A 257 -2.90 11.09 -17.59
CA PRO A 257 -3.82 11.76 -18.51
C PRO A 257 -5.27 11.75 -18.04
N ALA A 258 -5.74 10.66 -17.43
CA ALA A 258 -7.09 10.57 -16.92
C ALA A 258 -7.34 11.44 -15.67
N SER A 259 -6.29 11.93 -15.02
CA SER A 259 -6.38 12.79 -13.83
C SER A 259 -6.26 14.30 -14.15
N LEU A 260 -6.09 14.65 -15.41
CA LEU A 260 -6.08 16.04 -15.93
C LEU A 260 -7.48 16.52 -16.29
#